data_71bde05451410b9b4823c1a3567ee69a
#
_entry.id   71bde05451410b9b4823c1a3567ee69a
#
_cell.length_a   1.000
_cell.length_b   1.000
_cell.length_c   1.000
_cell.angle_alpha   90.00
_cell.angle_beta   90.00
_cell.angle_gamma   90.00
#
_symmetry.space_group_name_H-M   'P 1'
#
loop_
_entity.id
_entity.type
_entity.pdbx_description
1 polymer ?
#
loop_
_entity_poly.entity_id
_entity_poly.type
_entity_poly.pdbx_seq_one_letter_code
_entity_poly.pdbx_strand_id
1 'polypeptide(L)'
;MTDRTAVDPASPRLLAAGQRLDWHALTEARKQQRPRRAFVVDGDAVGSVDEVHLSALQPWGRWIEVRAEAVVLTASAAERDAVFAEVNARLHEQGLIRAWRDEPFPLLCPRTGQVRAVFERACARFWGTLTLGAHCNGWQAGPDGQAAGLWIARRSATKATDPGKLDNLIGGGVPFGQTPWEALVREGFEEAGLNPDQMARATPGRVIELNRDVPEGRQFERLHVFDLQLLEGEQPVNQDGEVAEVGLWPVDQACAAAATEEMTVDASLVTLDFLLRRQLLAPPTAAALEERLARLCTAAP
;
A
#
# COMPACT_ATOMS: atom_id res chain seq x y z
N MET A 1 -28.20 -4.14 45.68
CA MET A 1 -28.08 -2.77 45.11
C MET A 1 -26.73 -2.70 44.43
N THR A 2 -26.67 -2.97 43.16
CA THR A 2 -25.46 -2.92 42.35
C THR A 2 -25.50 -1.61 41.55
N ASP A 3 -24.61 -0.72 41.92
CA ASP A 3 -24.39 0.56 41.29
C ASP A 3 -23.93 0.33 39.84
N ARG A 4 -24.85 0.59 38.90
CA ARG A 4 -24.52 0.70 37.47
C ARG A 4 -24.02 2.12 37.25
N THR A 5 -22.71 2.32 37.28
CA THR A 5 -22.08 3.53 36.78
C THR A 5 -22.55 3.75 35.34
N ALA A 6 -23.38 4.74 35.16
CA ALA A 6 -23.82 5.22 33.86
C ALA A 6 -22.57 5.68 33.08
N VAL A 7 -22.25 5.01 31.99
CA VAL A 7 -21.23 5.44 31.03
C VAL A 7 -21.79 6.68 30.35
N ASP A 8 -21.09 7.80 30.47
CA ASP A 8 -21.39 9.05 29.79
C ASP A 8 -21.33 8.80 28.27
N PRO A 9 -22.46 8.96 27.53
CA PRO A 9 -22.48 8.73 26.09
C PRO A 9 -21.72 9.78 25.26
N ALA A 10 -21.17 10.81 25.88
CA ALA A 10 -20.46 11.91 25.23
C ALA A 10 -18.94 11.75 25.19
N SER A 11 -18.36 10.72 25.83
CA SER A 11 -16.92 10.46 25.72
C SER A 11 -16.62 9.60 24.49
N PRO A 12 -15.73 10.04 23.57
CA PRO A 12 -15.29 9.19 22.48
C PRO A 12 -14.79 7.86 23.05
N ARG A 13 -15.25 6.73 22.52
CA ARG A 13 -14.77 5.40 22.91
C ARG A 13 -13.32 5.26 22.50
N LEU A 14 -12.42 5.77 23.33
CA LEU A 14 -10.99 5.62 23.14
C LEU A 14 -10.64 4.13 23.35
N LEU A 15 -10.02 3.54 22.33
CA LEU A 15 -9.51 2.16 22.42
C LEU A 15 -8.52 2.10 23.58
N ALA A 16 -8.72 1.13 24.46
CA ALA A 16 -8.28 1.06 25.85
C ALA A 16 -6.88 1.62 26.14
N ALA A 17 -6.82 2.48 27.16
CA ALA A 17 -5.61 2.81 27.88
C ALA A 17 -5.07 1.52 28.54
N GLY A 18 -3.96 0.95 28.01
CA GLY A 18 -3.28 -0.17 28.63
C GLY A 18 -2.79 -1.28 27.71
N GLN A 19 -3.35 -1.45 26.51
CA GLN A 19 -2.75 -2.33 25.52
C GLN A 19 -1.58 -1.60 24.85
N ARG A 20 -0.36 -2.05 25.12
CA ARG A 20 0.78 -1.79 24.24
C ARG A 20 0.46 -2.48 22.90
N LEU A 21 -0.13 -1.72 21.98
CA LEU A 21 -0.28 -2.18 20.62
C LEU A 21 1.10 -2.09 19.97
N ASP A 22 1.80 -3.22 19.93
CA ASP A 22 3.01 -3.33 19.12
C ASP A 22 2.56 -3.46 17.67
N TRP A 23 2.46 -2.32 16.98
CA TRP A 23 1.92 -2.25 15.64
C TRP A 23 2.90 -2.89 14.66
N HIS A 24 2.63 -4.14 14.28
CA HIS A 24 3.52 -4.97 13.44
C HIS A 24 3.97 -4.23 12.17
N ALA A 25 3.03 -3.62 11.45
CA ALA A 25 3.32 -2.93 10.21
C ALA A 25 4.32 -1.77 10.33
N LEU A 26 4.36 -1.05 11.45
CA LEU A 26 5.36 0.00 11.69
C LEU A 26 6.79 -0.55 11.80
N THR A 27 6.94 -1.81 12.20
CA THR A 27 8.25 -2.48 12.24
C THR A 27 8.63 -3.01 10.87
N GLU A 28 7.66 -3.54 10.11
CA GLU A 28 7.91 -4.13 8.80
C GLU A 28 8.09 -3.07 7.69
N ALA A 29 7.49 -1.88 7.82
CA ALA A 29 7.43 -0.86 6.78
C ALA A 29 8.79 -0.41 6.21
N ARG A 30 9.86 -0.53 6.98
CA ARG A 30 11.23 -0.13 6.61
C ARG A 30 12.25 -1.26 6.79
N LYS A 31 11.80 -2.49 6.90
CA LYS A 31 12.67 -3.64 7.13
C LYS A 31 13.42 -4.03 5.86
N GLN A 32 14.70 -3.71 5.83
CA GLN A 32 15.62 -4.03 4.74
C GLN A 32 16.79 -4.82 5.32
N GLN A 33 17.00 -6.02 4.80
CA GLN A 33 18.03 -6.97 5.29
C GLN A 33 18.89 -7.51 4.15
N ARG A 34 18.48 -7.31 2.88
CA ARG A 34 19.20 -7.83 1.73
C ARG A 34 20.20 -6.81 1.21
N PRO A 35 21.42 -7.22 0.86
CA PRO A 35 22.37 -6.37 0.17
C PRO A 35 21.83 -6.06 -1.23
N ARG A 36 21.82 -4.78 -1.59
CA ARG A 36 21.26 -4.30 -2.85
C ARG A 36 22.19 -3.28 -3.49
N ARG A 37 22.19 -3.21 -4.82
CA ARG A 37 22.84 -2.14 -5.58
C ARG A 37 21.82 -1.14 -6.09
N ALA A 38 22.16 0.13 -6.03
CA ALA A 38 21.31 1.18 -6.58
C ALA A 38 21.02 0.91 -8.06
N PHE A 39 19.77 1.05 -8.47
CA PHE A 39 19.38 1.04 -9.87
C PHE A 39 19.29 2.48 -10.36
N VAL A 40 20.10 2.81 -11.38
CA VAL A 40 20.33 4.19 -11.83
C VAL A 40 19.87 4.36 -13.27
N VAL A 41 19.11 5.42 -13.53
CA VAL A 41 18.67 5.85 -14.86
C VAL A 41 18.93 7.36 -14.97
N ASP A 42 19.61 7.79 -16.02
CA ASP A 42 20.00 9.20 -16.25
C ASP A 42 20.73 9.87 -15.04
N GLY A 43 21.49 9.09 -14.30
CA GLY A 43 22.19 9.58 -13.10
C GLY A 43 21.34 9.64 -11.83
N ASP A 44 20.04 9.41 -11.91
CA ASP A 44 19.16 9.34 -10.75
C ASP A 44 19.03 7.89 -10.25
N ALA A 45 19.12 7.68 -8.94
CA ALA A 45 18.76 6.39 -8.33
C ALA A 45 17.23 6.24 -8.33
N VAL A 46 16.73 5.33 -9.16
CA VAL A 46 15.29 5.10 -9.34
C VAL A 46 14.78 3.85 -8.61
N GLY A 47 15.70 3.03 -8.11
CA GLY A 47 15.38 1.79 -7.41
C GLY A 47 16.62 1.10 -6.88
N SER A 48 16.52 -0.21 -6.67
CA SER A 48 17.68 -1.05 -6.29
C SER A 48 17.44 -2.51 -6.63
N VAL A 49 18.48 -3.21 -7.05
CA VAL A 49 18.44 -4.66 -7.37
C VAL A 49 19.12 -5.44 -6.27
N ASP A 50 18.53 -6.57 -5.88
CA ASP A 50 19.13 -7.52 -4.94
C ASP A 50 20.42 -8.11 -5.53
N GLU A 51 21.48 -8.18 -4.74
CA GLU A 51 22.79 -8.67 -5.21
C GLU A 51 22.76 -10.11 -5.69
N VAL A 52 21.87 -10.93 -5.15
CA VAL A 52 21.70 -12.33 -5.57
C VAL A 52 21.19 -12.46 -7.01
N HIS A 53 20.59 -11.39 -7.57
CA HIS A 53 20.04 -11.38 -8.92
C HIS A 53 20.93 -10.71 -9.97
N LEU A 54 22.08 -10.15 -9.59
CA LEU A 54 22.92 -9.39 -10.52
C LEU A 54 23.46 -10.23 -11.68
N SER A 55 23.70 -11.53 -11.46
CA SER A 55 24.14 -12.44 -12.51
C SER A 55 23.12 -12.60 -13.64
N ALA A 56 21.82 -12.50 -13.33
CA ALA A 56 20.75 -12.57 -14.32
C ALA A 56 20.74 -11.37 -15.28
N LEU A 57 21.40 -10.26 -14.91
CA LEU A 57 21.50 -9.06 -15.74
C LEU A 57 22.72 -9.07 -16.68
N GLN A 58 23.68 -9.97 -16.51
CA GLN A 58 24.89 -10.02 -17.33
C GLN A 58 24.65 -10.16 -18.84
N PRO A 59 23.66 -10.95 -19.31
CA PRO A 59 23.37 -11.07 -20.73
C PRO A 59 22.97 -9.75 -21.42
N TRP A 60 22.56 -8.77 -20.61
CA TRP A 60 22.00 -7.49 -21.05
C TRP A 60 23.02 -6.34 -21.05
N GLY A 61 24.33 -6.64 -20.95
CA GLY A 61 25.42 -5.67 -20.82
C GLY A 61 25.45 -4.56 -21.88
N ARG A 62 24.72 -4.75 -22.99
CA ARG A 62 24.53 -3.70 -23.99
C ARG A 62 23.70 -2.52 -23.45
N TRP A 63 22.72 -2.78 -22.56
CA TRP A 63 21.79 -1.78 -22.06
C TRP A 63 21.81 -1.63 -20.54
N ILE A 64 22.37 -2.62 -19.82
CA ILE A 64 22.39 -2.66 -18.37
C ILE A 64 23.82 -2.97 -17.90
N GLU A 65 24.49 -1.98 -17.37
CA GLU A 65 25.83 -2.15 -16.79
C GLU A 65 25.75 -2.48 -15.31
N VAL A 66 26.29 -3.62 -14.92
CA VAL A 66 26.44 -4.02 -13.52
C VAL A 66 27.81 -3.51 -13.02
N ARG A 67 27.81 -2.42 -12.26
CA ARG A 67 29.00 -1.80 -11.65
C ARG A 67 29.13 -2.23 -10.19
N ALA A 68 30.26 -1.91 -9.55
CA ALA A 68 30.51 -2.26 -8.14
C ALA A 68 29.40 -1.75 -7.20
N GLU A 69 28.94 -0.50 -7.38
CA GLU A 69 27.99 0.16 -6.47
C GLU A 69 26.59 0.34 -7.09
N ALA A 70 26.42 0.07 -8.38
CA ALA A 70 25.18 0.35 -9.08
C ALA A 70 24.91 -0.58 -10.25
N VAL A 71 23.64 -0.74 -10.58
CA VAL A 71 23.12 -1.24 -11.85
C VAL A 71 22.66 -0.03 -12.65
N VAL A 72 23.25 0.22 -13.82
CA VAL A 72 22.99 1.42 -14.61
C VAL A 72 22.29 1.06 -15.91
N LEU A 73 21.11 1.63 -16.15
CA LEU A 73 20.44 1.55 -17.46
C LEU A 73 21.09 2.55 -18.41
N THR A 74 21.70 2.04 -19.48
CA THR A 74 22.38 2.85 -20.51
C THR A 74 21.56 3.05 -21.78
N ALA A 75 20.40 2.36 -21.88
CA ALA A 75 19.48 2.52 -22.99
C ALA A 75 18.96 3.97 -23.08
N SER A 76 18.89 4.51 -24.30
CA SER A 76 18.32 5.83 -24.56
C SER A 76 16.86 5.89 -24.15
N ALA A 77 16.33 7.09 -23.89
CA ALA A 77 14.92 7.26 -23.49
C ALA A 77 13.93 6.64 -24.47
N ALA A 78 14.26 6.65 -25.77
CA ALA A 78 13.40 6.08 -26.83
C ALA A 78 13.40 4.54 -26.86
N GLU A 79 14.43 3.89 -26.28
CA GLU A 79 14.60 2.43 -26.32
C GLU A 79 14.13 1.74 -25.02
N ARG A 80 13.98 2.48 -23.93
CA ARG A 80 13.82 1.92 -22.57
C ARG A 80 12.65 0.98 -22.42
N ASP A 81 11.48 1.37 -22.93
CA ASP A 81 10.28 0.56 -22.79
C ASP A 81 10.43 -0.78 -23.50
N ALA A 82 11.03 -0.77 -24.72
CA ALA A 82 11.33 -1.98 -25.48
C ALA A 82 12.39 -2.85 -24.77
N VAL A 83 13.44 -2.23 -24.24
CA VAL A 83 14.47 -2.93 -23.46
C VAL A 83 13.88 -3.56 -22.20
N PHE A 84 13.04 -2.85 -21.47
CA PHE A 84 12.35 -3.43 -20.31
C PHE A 84 11.39 -4.55 -20.70
N ALA A 85 10.66 -4.42 -21.80
CA ALA A 85 9.78 -5.49 -22.27
C ALA A 85 10.59 -6.79 -22.52
N GLU A 86 11.73 -6.70 -23.20
CA GLU A 86 12.59 -7.85 -23.50
C GLU A 86 13.25 -8.44 -22.23
N VAL A 87 13.90 -7.59 -21.43
CA VAL A 87 14.61 -8.02 -20.22
C VAL A 87 13.65 -8.62 -19.20
N ASN A 88 12.53 -7.95 -18.94
CA ASN A 88 11.57 -8.37 -17.93
C ASN A 88 10.83 -9.67 -18.32
N ALA A 89 10.49 -9.85 -19.60
CA ALA A 89 9.94 -11.11 -20.10
C ALA A 89 10.90 -12.27 -19.80
N ARG A 90 12.20 -12.08 -20.04
CA ARG A 90 13.20 -13.12 -19.77
C ARG A 90 13.38 -13.37 -18.27
N LEU A 91 13.37 -12.32 -17.44
CA LEU A 91 13.43 -12.48 -15.98
C LEU A 91 12.17 -13.18 -15.44
N HIS A 92 11.02 -12.93 -16.06
CA HIS A 92 9.78 -13.63 -15.75
C HIS A 92 9.84 -15.12 -16.12
N GLU A 93 10.33 -15.47 -17.31
CA GLU A 93 10.56 -16.87 -17.73
C GLU A 93 11.49 -17.61 -16.76
N GLN A 94 12.47 -16.91 -16.17
CA GLN A 94 13.39 -17.45 -15.18
C GLN A 94 12.77 -17.54 -13.76
N GLY A 95 11.53 -17.09 -13.57
CA GLY A 95 10.84 -17.08 -12.28
C GLY A 95 11.34 -16.02 -11.29
N LEU A 96 12.17 -15.06 -11.75
CA LEU A 96 12.67 -13.94 -10.92
C LEU A 96 11.65 -12.81 -10.81
N ILE A 97 10.80 -12.62 -11.80
CA ILE A 97 9.64 -11.75 -11.76
C ILE A 97 8.39 -12.62 -11.70
N ARG A 98 7.54 -12.40 -10.71
CA ARG A 98 6.31 -13.18 -10.47
C ARG A 98 5.09 -12.28 -10.45
N ALA A 99 3.90 -12.86 -10.52
CA ALA A 99 2.63 -12.13 -10.48
C ALA A 99 2.43 -11.15 -11.66
N TRP A 100 2.84 -11.57 -12.85
CA TRP A 100 2.64 -10.83 -14.09
C TRP A 100 1.15 -10.62 -14.39
N ARG A 101 0.76 -9.39 -14.77
CA ARG A 101 -0.64 -8.99 -14.94
C ARG A 101 -0.95 -8.27 -16.25
N ASP A 102 0.06 -7.96 -17.07
CA ASP A 102 -0.03 -7.10 -18.25
C ASP A 102 -0.54 -5.67 -17.90
N GLU A 103 -0.13 -5.18 -16.73
CA GLU A 103 -0.51 -3.87 -16.23
C GLU A 103 0.67 -2.89 -16.33
N PRO A 104 0.57 -1.82 -17.15
CA PRO A 104 1.66 -0.87 -17.33
C PRO A 104 1.83 0.04 -16.09
N PHE A 105 3.04 0.07 -15.56
CA PHE A 105 3.42 0.92 -14.43
C PHE A 105 4.55 1.87 -14.80
N PRO A 106 4.57 3.10 -14.25
CA PRO A 106 5.65 4.04 -14.53
C PRO A 106 6.90 3.69 -13.71
N LEU A 107 8.06 3.73 -14.36
CA LEU A 107 9.35 3.84 -13.67
C LEU A 107 9.54 5.29 -13.24
N LEU A 108 9.30 5.57 -11.97
CA LEU A 108 9.36 6.91 -11.41
C LEU A 108 10.75 7.24 -10.87
N CYS A 109 11.21 8.46 -11.11
CA CYS A 109 12.29 9.05 -10.32
C CYS A 109 11.72 9.47 -8.94
N PRO A 110 12.14 8.87 -7.81
CA PRO A 110 11.54 9.15 -6.50
C PRO A 110 11.71 10.60 -6.04
N ARG A 111 12.73 11.29 -6.57
CA ARG A 111 13.07 12.67 -6.22
C ARG A 111 12.23 13.71 -6.98
N THR A 112 11.90 13.44 -8.24
CA THR A 112 11.25 14.43 -9.12
C THR A 112 9.84 14.03 -9.54
N GLY A 113 9.43 12.77 -9.34
CA GLY A 113 8.18 12.22 -9.86
C GLY A 113 8.18 11.98 -11.38
N GLN A 114 9.28 12.29 -12.08
CA GLN A 114 9.34 12.12 -13.54
C GLN A 114 9.30 10.65 -13.93
N VAL A 115 8.52 10.32 -14.95
CA VAL A 115 8.51 9.02 -15.59
C VAL A 115 9.76 8.85 -16.45
N ARG A 116 10.52 7.79 -16.20
CA ARG A 116 11.74 7.45 -16.94
C ARG A 116 11.52 6.35 -17.99
N ALA A 117 10.54 5.50 -17.76
CA ALA A 117 10.11 4.42 -18.65
C ALA A 117 8.74 3.91 -18.20
N VAL A 118 8.16 2.99 -18.99
CA VAL A 118 6.96 2.22 -18.62
C VAL A 118 7.29 0.74 -18.72
N PHE A 119 6.86 -0.06 -17.74
CA PHE A 119 7.07 -1.50 -17.71
C PHE A 119 5.90 -2.20 -17.00
N GLU A 120 5.91 -3.52 -17.01
CA GLU A 120 4.94 -4.35 -16.29
C GLU A 120 5.04 -4.16 -14.76
N ARG A 121 3.90 -4.03 -14.07
CA ARG A 121 3.77 -3.83 -12.62
C ARG A 121 4.61 -4.79 -11.78
N ALA A 122 4.59 -6.09 -12.11
CA ALA A 122 5.33 -7.12 -11.38
C ALA A 122 6.84 -6.85 -11.33
N CYS A 123 7.36 -6.10 -12.31
CA CYS A 123 8.79 -5.79 -12.42
C CYS A 123 9.26 -4.80 -11.36
N ALA A 124 8.37 -3.96 -10.83
CA ALA A 124 8.72 -2.93 -9.86
C ALA A 124 9.42 -3.50 -8.62
N ARG A 125 9.02 -4.68 -8.16
CA ARG A 125 9.64 -5.34 -6.98
C ARG A 125 11.05 -5.86 -7.26
N PHE A 126 11.28 -6.43 -8.44
CA PHE A 126 12.63 -6.87 -8.86
C PHE A 126 13.60 -5.68 -8.95
N TRP A 127 13.20 -4.62 -9.63
CA TRP A 127 14.00 -3.40 -9.79
C TRP A 127 13.98 -2.50 -8.55
N GLY A 128 13.16 -2.82 -7.55
CA GLY A 128 13.02 -2.07 -6.30
C GLY A 128 12.63 -0.61 -6.51
N THR A 129 11.82 -0.34 -7.52
CA THR A 129 11.41 1.01 -7.95
C THR A 129 10.20 1.52 -7.19
N LEU A 130 10.07 2.85 -7.11
CA LEU A 130 8.92 3.47 -6.50
C LEU A 130 7.64 3.17 -7.30
N THR A 131 6.63 2.69 -6.59
CA THR A 131 5.25 2.59 -7.05
C THR A 131 4.34 3.51 -6.24
N LEU A 132 3.17 3.83 -6.78
CA LEU A 132 2.12 4.54 -6.06
C LEU A 132 0.97 3.57 -5.82
N GLY A 133 0.38 3.65 -4.63
CA GLY A 133 -0.84 2.93 -4.25
C GLY A 133 -1.90 3.91 -3.78
N ALA A 134 -3.18 3.56 -3.95
CA ALA A 134 -4.32 4.29 -3.42
C ALA A 134 -5.16 3.34 -2.58
N HIS A 135 -5.32 3.67 -1.29
CA HIS A 135 -6.05 2.86 -0.33
C HIS A 135 -7.14 3.67 0.35
N CYS A 136 -8.29 3.06 0.61
CA CYS A 136 -9.41 3.72 1.26
C CYS A 136 -9.95 2.91 2.45
N ASN A 137 -10.01 3.57 3.60
CA ASN A 137 -10.82 3.08 4.71
C ASN A 137 -12.28 3.38 4.45
N GLY A 138 -13.11 2.35 4.26
CA GLY A 138 -14.55 2.48 4.35
C GLY A 138 -14.97 2.49 5.81
N TRP A 139 -15.82 3.43 6.24
CA TRP A 139 -16.27 3.50 7.61
C TRP A 139 -17.73 3.86 7.74
N GLN A 140 -18.36 3.49 8.84
CA GLN A 140 -19.73 3.83 9.16
C GLN A 140 -19.79 4.58 10.48
N ALA A 141 -20.63 5.64 10.50
CA ALA A 141 -20.84 6.43 11.70
C ALA A 141 -21.79 5.74 12.68
N GLY A 142 -21.53 5.93 13.96
CA GLY A 142 -22.49 5.64 15.03
C GLY A 142 -23.50 6.80 15.23
N PRO A 143 -24.40 6.65 16.21
CA PRO A 143 -25.39 7.68 16.52
C PRO A 143 -24.78 9.02 16.97
N ASP A 144 -23.56 8.98 17.46
CA ASP A 144 -22.77 10.16 17.90
C ASP A 144 -21.96 10.83 16.76
N GLY A 145 -22.09 10.30 15.53
CA GLY A 145 -21.35 10.75 14.36
C GLY A 145 -19.87 10.29 14.31
N GLN A 146 -19.39 9.59 15.35
CA GLN A 146 -18.05 9.03 15.35
C GLN A 146 -18.03 7.70 14.57
N ALA A 147 -16.82 7.26 14.18
CA ALA A 147 -16.67 5.97 13.51
C ALA A 147 -17.03 4.83 14.47
N ALA A 148 -18.09 4.11 14.16
CA ALA A 148 -18.53 2.93 14.92
C ALA A 148 -17.98 1.63 14.31
N GLY A 149 -17.74 1.60 13.00
CA GLY A 149 -17.23 0.43 12.30
C GLY A 149 -16.37 0.80 11.11
N LEU A 150 -15.49 -0.13 10.75
CA LEU A 150 -14.68 -0.12 9.54
C LEU A 150 -15.08 -1.29 8.64
N TRP A 151 -15.19 -1.03 7.35
CA TRP A 151 -15.34 -2.05 6.35
C TRP A 151 -14.00 -2.70 6.08
N ILE A 152 -13.87 -3.96 6.43
CA ILE A 152 -12.65 -4.76 6.27
C ILE A 152 -12.89 -5.79 5.18
N ALA A 153 -11.98 -5.81 4.21
CA ALA A 153 -11.94 -6.80 3.15
C ALA A 153 -11.04 -7.98 3.55
N ARG A 154 -11.35 -9.16 3.05
CA ARG A 154 -10.44 -10.32 3.06
C ARG A 154 -10.03 -10.64 1.64
N ARG A 155 -8.74 -10.62 1.40
CA ARG A 155 -8.14 -10.94 0.10
C ARG A 155 -8.45 -12.36 -0.31
N SER A 156 -8.74 -12.57 -1.59
CA SER A 156 -8.94 -13.91 -2.13
C SER A 156 -7.72 -14.80 -1.88
N ALA A 157 -7.93 -16.09 -1.66
CA ALA A 157 -6.86 -17.08 -1.54
C ALA A 157 -6.03 -17.25 -2.82
N THR A 158 -6.52 -16.74 -3.94
CA THR A 158 -5.85 -16.77 -5.26
C THR A 158 -5.01 -15.53 -5.55
N LYS A 159 -5.08 -14.49 -4.70
CA LYS A 159 -4.21 -13.30 -4.86
C LYS A 159 -2.73 -13.72 -4.83
N ALA A 160 -1.95 -13.18 -5.75
CA ALA A 160 -0.53 -13.49 -5.87
C ALA A 160 0.30 -12.96 -4.69
N THR A 161 -0.20 -11.95 -3.98
CA THR A 161 0.47 -11.34 -2.82
C THR A 161 -0.47 -11.31 -1.62
N ASP A 162 0.02 -11.70 -0.46
CA ASP A 162 -0.71 -11.73 0.81
C ASP A 162 -2.11 -12.40 0.72
N PRO A 163 -2.24 -13.63 0.15
CA PRO A 163 -3.51 -14.30 0.01
C PRO A 163 -4.17 -14.53 1.37
N GLY A 164 -5.49 -14.29 1.45
CA GLY A 164 -6.29 -14.54 2.66
C GLY A 164 -6.10 -13.54 3.80
N LYS A 165 -5.17 -12.57 3.70
CA LYS A 165 -5.03 -11.52 4.70
C LYS A 165 -6.17 -10.52 4.64
N LEU A 166 -6.33 -9.79 5.73
CA LEU A 166 -7.24 -8.65 5.81
C LEU A 166 -6.67 -7.45 5.06
N ASP A 167 -7.56 -6.62 4.51
CA ASP A 167 -7.21 -5.43 3.75
C ASP A 167 -8.20 -4.28 4.04
N ASN A 168 -7.90 -3.09 3.55
CA ASN A 168 -8.86 -1.99 3.53
C ASN A 168 -10.04 -2.33 2.62
N LEU A 169 -11.09 -1.51 2.66
CA LEU A 169 -12.24 -1.66 1.76
C LEU A 169 -11.82 -1.61 0.29
N ILE A 170 -10.90 -0.71 -0.03
CA ILE A 170 -10.36 -0.51 -1.37
C ILE A 170 -8.84 -0.39 -1.26
N GLY A 171 -8.12 -1.09 -2.13
CA GLY A 171 -6.67 -1.00 -2.17
C GLY A 171 -6.06 -1.49 -3.47
N GLY A 172 -5.48 -0.57 -4.24
CA GLY A 172 -4.85 -0.91 -5.50
C GLY A 172 -3.66 -0.04 -5.87
N GLY A 173 -2.90 -0.52 -6.83
CA GLY A 173 -1.78 0.22 -7.40
C GLY A 173 -2.26 1.28 -8.39
N VAL A 174 -1.42 2.29 -8.61
CA VAL A 174 -1.68 3.37 -9.56
C VAL A 174 -0.92 3.08 -10.86
N PRO A 175 -1.60 2.63 -11.93
CA PRO A 175 -0.96 2.32 -13.20
C PRO A 175 -0.52 3.59 -13.95
N PHE A 176 0.29 3.39 -14.98
CA PHE A 176 0.70 4.50 -15.86
C PHE A 176 -0.51 5.20 -16.48
N GLY A 177 -0.50 6.52 -16.44
CA GLY A 177 -1.57 7.36 -16.99
C GLY A 177 -2.73 7.65 -16.04
N GLN A 178 -2.72 7.09 -14.81
CA GLN A 178 -3.70 7.41 -13.79
C GLN A 178 -3.08 8.21 -12.63
N THR A 179 -3.89 9.05 -12.02
CA THR A 179 -3.63 9.65 -10.72
C THR A 179 -4.05 8.69 -9.60
N PRO A 180 -3.58 8.86 -8.36
CA PRO A 180 -4.07 8.09 -7.21
C PRO A 180 -5.59 8.14 -7.02
N TRP A 181 -6.21 9.28 -7.35
CA TRP A 181 -7.65 9.44 -7.28
C TRP A 181 -8.38 8.61 -8.36
N GLU A 182 -7.92 8.67 -9.61
CA GLU A 182 -8.53 7.89 -10.70
C GLU A 182 -8.40 6.38 -10.46
N ALA A 183 -7.23 5.93 -9.97
CA ALA A 183 -7.05 4.55 -9.56
C ALA A 183 -8.00 4.16 -8.41
N LEU A 184 -8.15 5.02 -7.40
CA LEU A 184 -9.07 4.78 -6.29
C LEU A 184 -10.52 4.63 -6.74
N VAL A 185 -10.99 5.47 -7.67
CA VAL A 185 -12.36 5.40 -8.19
C VAL A 185 -12.59 4.10 -8.97
N ARG A 186 -11.62 3.67 -9.77
CA ARG A 186 -11.67 2.40 -10.50
C ARG A 186 -11.71 1.20 -9.54
N GLU A 187 -10.77 1.14 -8.62
CA GLU A 187 -10.70 0.06 -7.61
C GLU A 187 -11.95 0.05 -6.72
N GLY A 188 -12.49 1.23 -6.40
CA GLY A 188 -13.74 1.35 -5.63
C GLY A 188 -14.94 0.69 -6.31
N PHE A 189 -15.00 0.73 -7.64
CA PHE A 189 -15.99 -0.01 -8.40
C PHE A 189 -15.68 -1.53 -8.43
N GLU A 190 -14.43 -1.90 -8.73
CA GLU A 190 -14.00 -3.29 -8.88
C GLU A 190 -14.11 -4.08 -7.56
N GLU A 191 -13.57 -3.54 -6.47
CA GLU A 191 -13.50 -4.23 -5.17
C GLU A 191 -14.76 -4.03 -4.28
N ALA A 192 -15.47 -2.91 -4.45
CA ALA A 192 -16.58 -2.56 -3.56
C ALA A 192 -17.91 -2.21 -4.26
N GLY A 193 -17.96 -2.19 -5.61
CA GLY A 193 -19.17 -1.87 -6.38
C GLY A 193 -19.65 -0.42 -6.20
N LEU A 194 -18.77 0.47 -5.75
CA LEU A 194 -19.09 1.87 -5.49
C LEU A 194 -19.01 2.70 -6.77
N ASN A 195 -20.03 3.49 -7.01
CA ASN A 195 -20.07 4.38 -8.18
C ASN A 195 -19.28 5.68 -7.95
N PRO A 196 -18.98 6.47 -9.01
CA PRO A 196 -18.21 7.71 -8.88
C PRO A 196 -18.82 8.75 -7.93
N ASP A 197 -20.15 8.86 -7.83
CA ASP A 197 -20.82 9.82 -6.94
C ASP A 197 -20.61 9.43 -5.46
N GLN A 198 -20.60 8.14 -5.17
CA GLN A 198 -20.25 7.64 -3.83
C GLN A 198 -18.79 7.88 -3.52
N MET A 199 -17.89 7.59 -4.47
CA MET A 199 -16.46 7.81 -4.32
C MET A 199 -16.10 9.29 -4.16
N ALA A 200 -16.85 10.23 -4.77
CA ALA A 200 -16.63 11.67 -4.65
C ALA A 200 -16.69 12.20 -3.20
N ARG A 201 -17.24 11.43 -2.25
CA ARG A 201 -17.26 11.75 -0.82
C ARG A 201 -15.97 11.37 -0.09
N ALA A 202 -15.09 10.59 -0.73
CA ALA A 202 -13.84 10.20 -0.10
C ALA A 202 -12.95 11.41 0.18
N THR A 203 -12.37 11.43 1.35
CA THR A 203 -11.49 12.52 1.82
C THR A 203 -10.05 12.03 1.91
N PRO A 204 -9.05 12.85 1.50
CA PRO A 204 -7.66 12.43 1.56
C PRO A 204 -7.14 12.38 3.00
N GLY A 205 -6.32 11.38 3.28
CA GLY A 205 -5.49 11.25 4.45
C GLY A 205 -4.02 11.60 4.17
N ARG A 206 -3.10 10.89 4.82
CA ARG A 206 -1.66 11.09 4.61
C ARG A 206 -1.14 10.33 3.39
N VAL A 207 0.10 10.63 3.00
CA VAL A 207 0.88 9.80 2.09
C VAL A 207 1.92 9.07 2.91
N ILE A 208 1.86 7.72 2.91
CA ILE A 208 2.73 6.85 3.72
C ILE A 208 3.70 6.13 2.79
N GLU A 209 4.99 6.17 3.10
CA GLU A 209 6.03 5.51 2.30
C GLU A 209 6.49 4.21 2.94
N LEU A 210 6.35 3.13 2.20
CA LEU A 210 6.88 1.80 2.48
C LEU A 210 8.19 1.58 1.75
N ASN A 211 9.14 0.94 2.40
CA ASN A 211 10.41 0.62 1.80
C ASN A 211 11.02 -0.61 2.48
N ARG A 212 10.61 -1.80 2.05
CA ARG A 212 10.93 -3.05 2.72
C ARG A 212 11.29 -4.18 1.75
N ASP A 213 12.01 -5.16 2.23
CA ASP A 213 12.22 -6.40 1.49
C ASP A 213 10.97 -7.27 1.54
N VAL A 214 10.63 -7.86 0.40
CA VAL A 214 9.56 -8.84 0.22
C VAL A 214 10.10 -10.04 -0.56
N PRO A 215 9.42 -11.21 -0.56
CA PRO A 215 9.92 -12.39 -1.26
C PRO A 215 10.29 -12.13 -2.73
N GLU A 216 9.55 -11.27 -3.42
CA GLU A 216 9.74 -10.95 -4.84
C GLU A 216 10.81 -9.87 -5.09
N GLY A 217 11.40 -9.30 -4.05
CA GLY A 217 12.40 -8.24 -4.18
C GLY A 217 12.23 -7.14 -3.13
N ARG A 218 11.90 -5.91 -3.55
CA ARG A 218 11.69 -4.74 -2.69
C ARG A 218 10.35 -4.11 -2.97
N GLN A 219 9.55 -3.92 -1.95
CA GLN A 219 8.40 -3.03 -1.99
C GLN A 219 8.85 -1.62 -1.61
N PHE A 220 8.89 -0.72 -2.59
CA PHE A 220 9.10 0.70 -2.39
C PHE A 220 7.86 1.41 -2.93
N GLU A 221 7.00 1.87 -2.03
CA GLU A 221 5.66 2.33 -2.40
C GLU A 221 5.24 3.54 -1.58
N ARG A 222 4.54 4.48 -2.22
CA ARG A 222 3.83 5.57 -1.56
C ARG A 222 2.34 5.32 -1.64
N LEU A 223 1.74 5.10 -0.46
CA LEU A 223 0.31 4.89 -0.29
C LEU A 223 -0.40 6.23 -0.11
N HIS A 224 -1.25 6.58 -1.03
CA HIS A 224 -2.20 7.68 -0.92
C HIS A 224 -3.41 7.19 -0.15
N VAL A 225 -3.56 7.67 1.09
CA VAL A 225 -4.65 7.27 1.99
C VAL A 225 -5.89 8.09 1.70
N PHE A 226 -7.05 7.42 1.73
CA PHE A 226 -8.37 8.05 1.66
C PHE A 226 -9.30 7.43 2.70
N ASP A 227 -10.34 8.18 3.08
CA ASP A 227 -11.41 7.71 3.94
C ASP A 227 -12.76 7.99 3.29
N LEU A 228 -13.63 6.99 3.23
CA LEU A 228 -14.97 7.10 2.69
C LEU A 228 -15.99 6.69 3.75
N GLN A 229 -16.87 7.59 4.13
CA GLN A 229 -18.05 7.24 4.91
C GLN A 229 -19.10 6.58 4.01
N LEU A 230 -19.45 5.34 4.30
CA LEU A 230 -20.63 4.70 3.71
C LEU A 230 -21.85 5.06 4.54
N LEU A 231 -22.91 5.49 3.85
CA LEU A 231 -24.18 5.86 4.46
C LEU A 231 -25.00 4.62 4.79
N GLU A 232 -26.05 4.81 5.60
CA GLU A 232 -26.99 3.73 5.90
C GLU A 232 -27.62 3.17 4.62
N GLY A 233 -27.58 1.85 4.47
CA GLY A 233 -28.07 1.14 3.27
C GLY A 233 -27.02 0.98 2.15
N GLU A 234 -25.88 1.67 2.21
CA GLU A 234 -24.79 1.41 1.29
C GLU A 234 -23.96 0.20 1.78
N GLN A 235 -23.90 -0.83 0.94
CA GLN A 235 -23.14 -2.03 1.23
C GLN A 235 -22.14 -2.30 0.09
N PRO A 236 -20.86 -2.51 0.40
CA PRO A 236 -19.88 -2.90 -0.60
C PRO A 236 -20.18 -4.27 -1.18
N VAL A 237 -20.02 -4.40 -2.49
CA VAL A 237 -20.21 -5.66 -3.23
C VAL A 237 -19.05 -5.83 -4.21
N ASN A 238 -18.20 -6.83 -3.96
CA ASN A 238 -17.08 -7.14 -4.87
C ASN A 238 -17.57 -7.51 -6.27
N GLN A 239 -16.90 -6.95 -7.31
CA GLN A 239 -17.24 -7.15 -8.72
C GLN A 239 -16.24 -8.04 -9.47
N ASP A 240 -14.96 -8.09 -9.03
CA ASP A 240 -13.85 -8.72 -9.78
C ASP A 240 -13.40 -10.09 -9.23
N GLY A 241 -13.86 -10.47 -8.03
CA GLY A 241 -13.48 -11.73 -7.36
C GLY A 241 -12.11 -11.68 -6.66
N GLU A 242 -11.45 -10.53 -6.61
CA GLU A 242 -10.19 -10.36 -5.88
C GLU A 242 -10.39 -10.27 -4.36
N VAL A 243 -11.59 -9.96 -3.90
CA VAL A 243 -12.04 -9.93 -2.51
C VAL A 243 -12.92 -11.14 -2.21
N ALA A 244 -12.53 -11.96 -1.25
CA ALA A 244 -13.29 -13.14 -0.84
C ALA A 244 -14.47 -12.78 0.06
N GLU A 245 -14.32 -11.78 0.91
CA GLU A 245 -15.28 -11.37 1.92
C GLU A 245 -15.09 -9.89 2.27
N VAL A 246 -16.20 -9.18 2.47
CA VAL A 246 -16.22 -7.83 3.02
C VAL A 246 -17.18 -7.79 4.19
N GLY A 247 -16.76 -7.23 5.31
CA GLY A 247 -17.59 -7.10 6.51
C GLY A 247 -17.41 -5.78 7.23
N LEU A 248 -18.47 -5.30 7.86
CA LEU A 248 -18.40 -4.15 8.77
C LEU A 248 -17.98 -4.65 10.16
N TRP A 249 -16.78 -4.28 10.57
CA TRP A 249 -16.21 -4.67 11.87
C TRP A 249 -16.32 -3.50 12.86
N PRO A 250 -16.64 -3.75 14.13
CA PRO A 250 -16.47 -2.75 15.18
C PRO A 250 -15.06 -2.18 15.18
N VAL A 251 -14.92 -0.87 15.44
CA VAL A 251 -13.63 -0.17 15.35
C VAL A 251 -12.54 -0.81 16.23
N ASP A 252 -12.90 -1.28 17.42
CA ASP A 252 -11.97 -1.96 18.34
C ASP A 252 -11.47 -3.29 17.79
N GLN A 253 -12.34 -4.06 17.14
CA GLN A 253 -11.97 -5.32 16.48
C GLN A 253 -11.08 -5.06 15.26
N ALA A 254 -11.42 -4.08 14.42
CA ALA A 254 -10.62 -3.69 13.26
C ALA A 254 -9.23 -3.18 13.68
N CYS A 255 -9.16 -2.38 14.77
CA CYS A 255 -7.91 -1.91 15.35
C CYS A 255 -7.04 -3.07 15.86
N ALA A 256 -7.64 -4.03 16.58
CA ALA A 256 -6.90 -5.19 17.09
C ALA A 256 -6.31 -6.03 15.97
N ALA A 257 -7.06 -6.28 14.91
CA ALA A 257 -6.59 -7.01 13.73
C ALA A 257 -5.50 -6.24 12.97
N ALA A 258 -5.69 -4.93 12.76
CA ALA A 258 -4.72 -4.08 12.08
C ALA A 258 -3.37 -4.00 12.79
N ALA A 259 -3.34 -4.14 14.11
CA ALA A 259 -2.09 -4.14 14.87
C ALA A 259 -1.25 -5.42 14.69
N THR A 260 -1.81 -6.48 14.09
CA THR A 260 -1.20 -7.81 13.94
C THR A 260 -0.76 -8.11 12.51
N GLU A 261 -0.27 -9.34 12.28
CA GLU A 261 0.08 -9.87 10.95
C GLU A 261 -1.13 -10.32 10.12
N GLU A 262 -2.33 -10.33 10.70
CA GLU A 262 -3.55 -10.75 10.01
C GLU A 262 -3.94 -9.80 8.86
N MET A 263 -3.58 -8.53 9.00
CA MET A 263 -3.78 -7.52 7.98
C MET A 263 -2.52 -7.30 7.13
N THR A 264 -2.66 -6.92 5.87
CA THR A 264 -1.52 -6.53 5.05
C THR A 264 -0.80 -5.34 5.69
N VAL A 265 0.50 -5.20 5.44
CA VAL A 265 1.28 -4.08 6.01
C VAL A 265 0.72 -2.74 5.54
N ASP A 266 0.34 -2.67 4.28
CA ASP A 266 -0.23 -1.50 3.61
C ASP A 266 -1.54 -1.08 4.30
N ALA A 267 -2.50 -1.98 4.36
CA ALA A 267 -3.80 -1.73 4.98
C ALA A 267 -3.71 -1.43 6.49
N SER A 268 -2.79 -2.10 7.18
CA SER A 268 -2.53 -1.86 8.59
C SER A 268 -2.08 -0.42 8.86
N LEU A 269 -1.16 0.12 8.04
CA LEU A 269 -0.69 1.51 8.17
C LEU A 269 -1.78 2.52 7.81
N VAL A 270 -2.56 2.22 6.76
CA VAL A 270 -3.70 3.03 6.33
C VAL A 270 -4.79 3.09 7.41
N THR A 271 -5.08 1.94 8.06
CA THR A 271 -6.00 1.87 9.20
C THR A 271 -5.46 2.64 10.40
N LEU A 272 -4.17 2.54 10.70
CA LEU A 272 -3.54 3.31 11.79
C LEU A 272 -3.68 4.82 11.56
N ASP A 273 -3.43 5.28 10.33
CA ASP A 273 -3.59 6.68 9.96
C ASP A 273 -5.02 7.20 10.22
N PHE A 274 -6.02 6.39 9.85
CA PHE A 274 -7.43 6.69 10.13
C PHE A 274 -7.70 6.82 11.62
N LEU A 275 -7.26 5.84 12.43
CA LEU A 275 -7.50 5.84 13.88
C LEU A 275 -6.85 7.03 14.57
N LEU A 276 -5.64 7.44 14.15
CA LEU A 276 -4.93 8.59 14.69
C LEU A 276 -5.60 9.90 14.32
N ARG A 277 -5.92 10.11 13.03
CA ARG A 277 -6.57 11.34 12.55
C ARG A 277 -7.95 11.56 13.17
N ARG A 278 -8.66 10.47 13.46
CA ARG A 278 -9.99 10.52 14.12
C ARG A 278 -9.92 10.45 15.65
N GLN A 279 -8.73 10.45 16.23
CA GLN A 279 -8.53 10.45 17.69
C GLN A 279 -9.21 9.27 18.39
N LEU A 280 -9.22 8.09 17.75
CA LEU A 280 -9.88 6.88 18.28
C LEU A 280 -8.99 6.06 19.22
N LEU A 281 -7.75 6.48 19.42
CA LEU A 281 -6.78 5.82 20.31
C LEU A 281 -6.57 6.64 21.59
N ALA A 282 -6.35 5.95 22.73
CA ALA A 282 -6.04 6.60 23.97
C ALA A 282 -4.74 7.46 23.86
N PRO A 283 -4.69 8.68 24.44
CA PRO A 283 -3.62 9.64 24.23
C PRO A 283 -2.20 9.11 24.36
N PRO A 284 -1.81 8.32 25.40
CA PRO A 284 -0.44 7.80 25.50
C PRO A 284 -0.06 6.85 24.36
N THR A 285 -1.00 6.00 23.94
CA THR A 285 -0.81 5.07 22.82
C THR A 285 -0.79 5.82 21.49
N ALA A 286 -1.72 6.77 21.31
CA ALA A 286 -1.79 7.59 20.12
C ALA A 286 -0.49 8.37 19.88
N ALA A 287 0.07 9.01 20.89
CA ALA A 287 1.32 9.78 20.77
C ALA A 287 2.51 8.91 20.34
N ALA A 288 2.65 7.73 20.90
CA ALA A 288 3.74 6.81 20.55
C ALA A 288 3.62 6.26 19.12
N LEU A 289 2.40 5.94 18.69
CA LEU A 289 2.15 5.46 17.34
C LEU A 289 2.24 6.58 16.30
N GLU A 290 1.78 7.78 16.63
CA GLU A 290 1.89 8.98 15.80
C GLU A 290 3.36 9.30 15.48
N GLU A 291 4.25 9.30 16.48
CA GLU A 291 5.67 9.54 16.27
C GLU A 291 6.29 8.52 15.30
N ARG A 292 5.91 7.25 15.41
CA ARG A 292 6.40 6.18 14.53
C ARG A 292 5.85 6.31 13.11
N LEU A 293 4.54 6.56 12.97
CA LEU A 293 3.89 6.72 11.66
C LEU A 293 4.40 7.97 10.93
N ALA A 294 4.57 9.08 11.65
CA ALA A 294 5.06 10.33 11.06
C ALA A 294 6.43 10.17 10.36
N ARG A 295 7.27 9.24 10.81
CA ARG A 295 8.56 8.93 10.16
C ARG A 295 8.39 8.21 8.81
N LEU A 296 7.23 7.66 8.53
CA LEU A 296 6.87 7.03 7.25
C LEU A 296 6.13 8.00 6.33
N CYS A 297 5.61 9.11 6.85
CA CYS A 297 4.85 10.05 6.05
C CYS A 297 5.77 10.92 5.19
N THR A 298 5.36 11.14 3.95
CA THR A 298 5.99 12.09 3.03
C THR A 298 5.08 13.31 2.87
N ALA A 299 5.66 14.47 2.49
CA ALA A 299 4.83 15.59 2.06
C ALA A 299 3.96 15.13 0.86
N ALA A 300 2.71 15.52 0.85
CA ALA A 300 1.89 15.39 -0.35
C ALA A 300 2.56 16.19 -1.48
N PRO A 301 2.61 15.65 -2.70
CA PRO A 301 3.22 16.34 -3.84
C PRO A 301 2.49 17.64 -4.19
#